data_0ffec5d0acbc8d3b616ac1ed09a18984
#
_entry.id   0ffec5d0acbc8d3b616ac1ed09a18984
#
_cell.length_a   1.000
_cell.length_b   1.000
_cell.length_c   1.000
_cell.angle_alpha   90.00
_cell.angle_beta   90.00
_cell.angle_gamma   90.00
#
_symmetry.space_group_name_H-M   'P 1'
#
loop_
_entity.id
_entity.type
_entity.pdbx_description
1 polymer ?
#
loop_
_entity_poly.entity_id
_entity_poly.type
_entity_poly.pdbx_seq_one_letter_code
_entity_poly.pdbx_strand_id
1 'polypeptide(L)'
;MRIRSSVGLVILAPAVVLACGSDPTDAGSLDGGAGGSSGSGSGGVSTGSSGGTSSEGGSRPPASGSSSGVAGSSSGSGSGSGSSSDAGSSSGAAGRDGGPAAASADAGLVQTVGVDGGSGTCGGGAAQTSDITIDVSNLQQTIRGFGCSSAWAGNLNDATNDPDTLWSTTKGAGLTMLRIRYGDGLGVAKAAAQYGVTVWMTPWGTGSSGAPGGPDTTTQINPNGCKGSMPVLTNGQDLANNLVSWVQNAKSQGVPIYAVSAENEPDSCGINQTTSYSPGQLAAWIGSYLGPAMSNIGVKVMAPETQNACGFPGYFSAIQSNAAAWGDVSIFASHEYGCGTLPSEPSIASSGKEYWETEVDTGAVNGDSDGMPSALHLAQTIHDDLTKANLNAWHYWWLWAGGTSGLYDTTTKVWRKALWVMGNFSRFARPGYVRVSTSGNPPSGVAVSAYVNPSSHAMVIVAINSNSSSTGLSFFVSGSPPCTLVPWETSANKNLAMGSSVTVSSSRASVTLPAQSVTTFVGMP
;
A
#
# COMPACT_ATOMS: atom_id res chain seq x y z
N MET A 1 -63.38 -17.54 9.50
CA MET A 1 -62.23 -17.20 8.67
C MET A 1 -62.00 -15.70 8.78
N ARG A 2 -61.12 -15.29 9.69
CA ARG A 2 -60.81 -13.86 9.94
C ARG A 2 -59.33 -13.63 9.60
N ILE A 3 -59.11 -12.85 8.59
CA ILE A 3 -57.81 -12.40 8.12
C ILE A 3 -57.40 -11.20 9.00
N ARG A 4 -56.26 -11.30 9.69
CA ARG A 4 -55.64 -10.18 10.40
C ARG A 4 -54.52 -9.65 9.51
N SER A 5 -54.64 -8.41 9.08
CA SER A 5 -53.63 -7.63 8.41
C SER A 5 -52.71 -7.01 9.51
N SER A 6 -51.44 -7.32 9.45
CA SER A 6 -50.41 -6.64 10.26
C SER A 6 -49.75 -5.58 9.39
N VAL A 7 -49.94 -4.33 9.79
CA VAL A 7 -49.23 -3.16 9.21
C VAL A 7 -47.89 -3.04 9.90
N GLY A 8 -46.79 -3.24 9.16
CA GLY A 8 -45.44 -2.99 9.63
C GLY A 8 -45.09 -1.51 9.48
N LEU A 9 -44.77 -0.88 10.56
CA LEU A 9 -44.28 0.49 10.65
C LEU A 9 -42.78 0.48 10.26
N VAL A 10 -42.45 1.05 9.09
CA VAL A 10 -41.07 1.31 8.70
C VAL A 10 -40.67 2.66 9.28
N ILE A 11 -39.76 2.64 10.26
CA ILE A 11 -39.14 3.84 10.79
C ILE A 11 -37.91 4.13 9.91
N LEU A 12 -38.03 5.16 9.07
CA LEU A 12 -36.89 5.76 8.38
C LEU A 12 -36.12 6.62 9.37
N ALA A 13 -34.91 6.23 9.70
CA ALA A 13 -33.95 7.08 10.37
C ALA A 13 -33.32 8.04 9.35
N PRO A 14 -33.12 9.33 9.67
CA PRO A 14 -32.45 10.25 8.75
C PRO A 14 -30.96 9.93 8.72
N ALA A 15 -30.42 9.72 7.52
CA ALA A 15 -28.99 9.68 7.28
C ALA A 15 -28.41 11.08 7.53
N VAL A 16 -27.61 11.20 8.57
CA VAL A 16 -26.74 12.36 8.78
C VAL A 16 -25.55 12.19 7.85
N VAL A 17 -25.54 12.98 6.76
CA VAL A 17 -24.35 13.16 5.93
C VAL A 17 -23.38 14.05 6.73
N LEU A 18 -22.42 13.46 7.42
CA LEU A 18 -21.24 14.20 7.87
C LEU A 18 -20.33 14.38 6.66
N ALA A 19 -20.29 15.60 6.15
CA ALA A 19 -19.24 16.05 5.26
C ALA A 19 -17.97 16.21 6.09
N CYS A 20 -17.04 15.27 6.01
CA CYS A 20 -15.69 15.44 6.53
C CYS A 20 -14.90 16.25 5.50
N GLY A 21 -14.99 17.59 5.61
CA GLY A 21 -14.00 18.49 5.05
C GLY A 21 -12.93 18.72 6.11
N SER A 22 -11.82 18.05 6.02
CA SER A 22 -10.59 18.43 6.72
C SER A 22 -9.60 18.90 5.67
N ASP A 23 -9.47 20.22 5.55
CA ASP A 23 -8.42 20.89 4.82
C ASP A 23 -7.06 20.57 5.45
N PRO A 24 -6.09 20.05 4.73
CA PRO A 24 -4.70 20.09 5.14
C PRO A 24 -4.02 21.30 4.47
N THR A 25 -4.40 22.50 4.82
CA THR A 25 -3.60 23.69 4.57
C THR A 25 -3.03 24.16 5.90
N ASP A 26 -1.81 23.79 6.20
CA ASP A 26 -0.74 24.70 6.64
C ASP A 26 0.57 23.92 6.90
N ALA A 27 1.40 23.84 5.88
CA ALA A 27 2.84 23.74 6.11
C ALA A 27 3.36 25.18 6.27
N GLY A 28 3.04 25.77 7.42
CA GLY A 28 3.53 27.09 7.81
C GLY A 28 5.02 27.07 8.09
N SER A 29 5.70 27.94 7.41
CA SER A 29 7.05 28.44 7.67
C SER A 29 7.25 28.72 9.16
N LEU A 30 8.22 28.04 9.78
CA LEU A 30 8.72 28.35 11.11
C LEU A 30 9.72 29.49 11.00
N ASP A 31 9.32 30.68 11.53
CA ASP A 31 10.30 31.67 11.95
C ASP A 31 10.09 31.98 13.43
N GLY A 32 11.14 31.88 14.20
CA GLY A 32 11.11 31.95 15.64
C GLY A 32 11.19 33.38 16.18
N GLY A 33 10.62 33.61 17.33
CA GLY A 33 10.79 34.83 18.11
C GLY A 33 10.02 34.85 19.41
N ALA A 34 10.76 34.75 20.50
CA ALA A 34 10.28 34.81 21.86
C ALA A 34 9.89 36.22 22.33
N GLY A 35 8.93 36.34 23.24
CA GLY A 35 9.00 37.35 24.31
C GLY A 35 7.88 38.36 24.42
N GLY A 36 7.09 38.27 25.51
CA GLY A 36 6.86 39.37 26.46
C GLY A 36 5.69 40.35 26.28
N SER A 37 4.69 40.16 27.10
CA SER A 37 3.91 41.13 27.93
C SER A 37 3.30 42.41 27.38
N SER A 38 1.98 42.49 27.58
CA SER A 38 1.14 43.58 28.08
C SER A 38 1.36 45.06 27.68
N GLY A 39 0.26 45.70 27.23
CA GLY A 39 0.12 47.16 27.33
C GLY A 39 -0.92 47.78 26.41
N SER A 40 -2.00 48.21 26.98
CA SER A 40 -3.06 49.03 26.43
C SER A 40 -2.63 50.41 26.03
N GLY A 41 -3.22 51.00 24.98
CA GLY A 41 -3.12 52.46 24.75
C GLY A 41 -3.62 52.91 23.37
N SER A 42 -4.60 53.73 23.43
CA SER A 42 -5.36 54.38 22.39
C SER A 42 -4.59 55.47 21.61
N GLY A 43 -5.01 55.70 20.36
CA GLY A 43 -5.19 57.05 19.82
C GLY A 43 -4.23 57.54 18.75
N GLY A 44 -4.74 58.06 17.68
CA GLY A 44 -4.14 59.20 17.01
C GLY A 44 -3.94 59.10 15.48
N VAL A 45 -4.76 59.85 14.79
CA VAL A 45 -4.80 60.24 13.36
C VAL A 45 -3.56 61.08 12.98
N SER A 46 -3.01 60.93 11.75
CA SER A 46 -2.90 61.97 10.71
C SER A 46 -1.82 61.66 9.65
N THR A 47 -2.22 61.67 8.40
CA THR A 47 -1.85 62.48 7.21
C THR A 47 -0.38 62.84 6.92
N GLY A 48 -0.04 62.64 5.62
CA GLY A 48 1.00 63.39 4.87
C GLY A 48 1.91 62.49 4.05
N SER A 49 1.77 62.27 2.78
CA SER A 49 1.99 63.04 1.56
C SER A 49 3.45 63.18 1.11
N SER A 50 3.66 62.89 -0.20
CA SER A 50 4.74 63.27 -1.13
C SER A 50 6.09 62.53 -0.98
N GLY A 51 6.77 62.10 -2.04
CA GLY A 51 6.84 62.39 -3.44
C GLY A 51 8.26 62.17 -3.94
N GLY A 52 8.45 61.88 -5.22
CA GLY A 52 9.70 62.15 -5.95
C GLY A 52 10.59 60.94 -6.27
N THR A 53 10.53 60.39 -7.43
CA THR A 53 11.16 60.64 -8.75
C THR A 53 12.57 60.11 -8.97
N SER A 54 12.67 59.35 -10.08
CA SER A 54 13.73 59.23 -11.12
C SER A 54 15.08 58.65 -10.73
N SER A 55 15.82 57.90 -11.53
CA SER A 55 15.91 57.65 -12.97
C SER A 55 17.04 56.67 -13.26
N GLU A 56 16.86 55.89 -14.33
CA GLU A 56 17.78 55.60 -15.43
C GLU A 56 19.10 54.84 -15.26
N GLY A 57 19.30 53.98 -16.25
CA GLY A 57 20.53 53.61 -16.95
C GLY A 57 20.99 52.18 -16.75
N GLY A 58 20.92 51.30 -17.67
CA GLY A 58 21.29 51.25 -19.06
C GLY A 58 22.54 50.38 -19.23
N SER A 59 22.41 49.33 -20.03
CA SER A 59 23.41 48.85 -20.99
C SER A 59 23.73 47.35 -20.99
N ARG A 60 23.39 46.78 -22.14
CA ARG A 60 23.84 45.48 -22.70
C ARG A 60 24.82 45.80 -23.83
N PRO A 61 25.44 44.86 -24.55
CA PRO A 61 26.32 43.72 -24.36
C PRO A 61 27.72 43.93 -25.02
N PRO A 62 28.57 43.02 -25.47
CA PRO A 62 28.33 42.04 -26.53
C PRO A 62 29.04 40.65 -26.45
N ALA A 63 28.69 39.88 -27.47
CA ALA A 63 29.14 38.54 -27.82
C ALA A 63 30.48 38.54 -28.60
N SER A 64 31.03 37.32 -28.79
CA SER A 64 31.85 36.72 -29.87
C SER A 64 32.93 35.86 -29.26
N GLY A 65 33.37 34.73 -29.81
CA GLY A 65 33.26 34.07 -31.05
C GLY A 65 34.03 32.74 -30.97
N SER A 66 33.59 31.83 -31.74
CA SER A 66 34.15 30.87 -32.71
C SER A 66 35.60 30.42 -32.57
N SER A 67 35.85 29.11 -32.72
CA SER A 67 36.28 28.34 -33.89
C SER A 67 36.97 27.03 -33.48
N SER A 68 36.50 25.92 -34.00
CA SER A 68 36.99 25.10 -35.09
C SER A 68 38.18 24.20 -34.81
N GLY A 69 38.00 22.93 -35.21
CA GLY A 69 39.04 22.14 -35.86
C GLY A 69 39.16 20.70 -35.40
N VAL A 70 38.67 19.84 -36.22
CA VAL A 70 39.24 18.87 -37.18
C VAL A 70 39.68 17.49 -36.62
N ALA A 71 38.99 16.50 -37.08
CA ALA A 71 39.23 15.19 -37.67
C ALA A 71 40.48 14.37 -37.30
N GLY A 72 40.24 13.06 -37.21
CA GLY A 72 41.23 12.01 -37.26
C GLY A 72 40.62 10.62 -37.26
N SER A 73 40.52 10.04 -38.43
CA SER A 73 40.11 8.68 -38.78
C SER A 73 41.24 7.67 -38.61
N SER A 74 40.90 6.39 -38.33
CA SER A 74 41.47 5.16 -38.96
C SER A 74 40.90 3.92 -38.27
N SER A 75 40.08 3.13 -38.91
CA SER A 75 40.27 1.93 -39.71
C SER A 75 41.10 0.81 -39.07
N GLY A 76 40.47 -0.34 -38.91
CA GLY A 76 41.10 -1.63 -38.59
C GLY A 76 40.09 -2.77 -38.66
N SER A 77 40.08 -3.41 -39.80
CA SER A 77 39.34 -4.61 -40.18
C SER A 77 39.96 -5.88 -39.59
N GLY A 78 39.14 -6.88 -39.33
CA GLY A 78 39.57 -8.24 -39.02
C GLY A 78 38.42 -9.24 -39.11
N SER A 79 38.37 -9.92 -40.22
CA SER A 79 37.48 -11.00 -40.62
C SER A 79 37.83 -12.32 -39.94
N GLY A 80 36.81 -13.16 -39.69
CA GLY A 80 36.99 -14.56 -39.31
C GLY A 80 35.69 -15.33 -39.37
N SER A 81 35.53 -16.05 -40.41
CA SER A 81 34.44 -16.94 -40.83
C SER A 81 34.43 -18.27 -40.06
N GLY A 82 33.27 -18.89 -39.92
CA GLY A 82 33.13 -20.28 -39.52
C GLY A 82 31.66 -20.72 -39.43
N SER A 83 31.21 -21.38 -40.46
CA SER A 83 29.90 -22.00 -40.70
C SER A 83 29.73 -23.33 -39.97
N SER A 84 28.51 -23.70 -39.57
CA SER A 84 27.73 -24.85 -40.08
C SER A 84 26.50 -25.14 -39.22
N SER A 85 25.38 -25.07 -39.87
CA SER A 85 24.17 -25.91 -39.92
C SER A 85 23.98 -27.01 -38.86
N ASP A 86 22.80 -27.01 -38.19
CA ASP A 86 21.80 -28.04 -38.48
C ASP A 86 20.42 -27.69 -37.92
N ALA A 87 19.40 -28.13 -38.64
CA ALA A 87 17.99 -27.93 -38.42
C ALA A 87 17.41 -28.96 -37.46
N GLY A 88 16.41 -28.53 -36.67
CA GLY A 88 15.59 -29.43 -35.84
C GLY A 88 14.34 -28.72 -35.32
N SER A 89 13.25 -28.95 -36.04
CA SER A 89 11.90 -28.56 -35.65
C SER A 89 11.40 -29.34 -34.45
N SER A 90 10.76 -28.69 -33.45
CA SER A 90 9.56 -29.23 -32.79
C SER A 90 8.87 -28.21 -31.86
N SER A 91 7.61 -27.97 -32.16
CA SER A 91 6.42 -27.80 -31.30
C SER A 91 6.51 -27.00 -30.00
N GLY A 92 5.59 -26.03 -29.96
CA GLY A 92 5.25 -25.09 -28.92
C GLY A 92 5.06 -25.64 -27.52
N ALA A 93 5.48 -24.80 -26.59
CA ALA A 93 4.99 -24.82 -25.22
C ALA A 93 4.83 -23.38 -24.76
N ALA A 94 3.68 -23.11 -24.17
CA ALA A 94 3.25 -21.83 -23.63
C ALA A 94 4.29 -21.22 -22.69
N GLY A 95 4.55 -19.94 -22.84
CA GLY A 95 5.41 -19.16 -21.98
C GLY A 95 4.89 -19.16 -20.54
N ARG A 96 5.71 -19.64 -19.64
CA ARG A 96 5.56 -19.37 -18.20
C ARG A 96 6.23 -18.03 -17.95
N ASP A 97 5.44 -17.08 -17.43
CA ASP A 97 5.93 -15.82 -16.92
C ASP A 97 7.01 -16.06 -15.86
N GLY A 98 8.26 -15.77 -16.22
CA GLY A 98 9.37 -15.69 -15.29
C GLY A 98 9.28 -14.38 -14.50
N GLY A 99 8.46 -14.34 -13.47
CA GLY A 99 8.61 -13.36 -12.40
C GLY A 99 10.00 -13.53 -11.78
N PRO A 100 10.64 -12.46 -11.28
CA PRO A 100 11.92 -12.60 -10.60
C PRO A 100 11.74 -13.63 -9.48
N ALA A 101 12.60 -14.64 -9.47
CA ALA A 101 12.62 -15.65 -8.43
C ALA A 101 12.61 -14.92 -7.08
N ALA A 102 11.56 -15.15 -6.30
CA ALA A 102 11.52 -14.73 -4.93
C ALA A 102 12.78 -15.31 -4.27
N ALA A 103 13.74 -14.45 -3.98
CA ALA A 103 14.86 -14.84 -3.15
C ALA A 103 14.24 -15.45 -1.90
N SER A 104 14.62 -16.67 -1.57
CA SER A 104 14.13 -17.41 -0.42
C SER A 104 14.53 -16.65 0.85
N ALA A 105 13.71 -15.68 1.24
CA ALA A 105 13.86 -14.90 2.47
C ALA A 105 13.48 -15.72 3.73
N ASP A 106 13.18 -16.98 3.56
CA ASP A 106 12.80 -17.90 4.66
C ASP A 106 13.98 -18.30 5.56
N ALA A 107 15.23 -18.05 5.13
CA ALA A 107 16.41 -18.42 5.93
C ALA A 107 16.68 -17.51 7.15
N GLY A 108 15.95 -16.41 7.31
CA GLY A 108 16.16 -15.44 8.38
C GLY A 108 15.33 -15.64 9.65
N LEU A 109 14.29 -16.49 9.63
CA LEU A 109 13.43 -16.74 10.79
C LEU A 109 13.88 -17.92 11.67
N VAL A 110 14.91 -18.63 11.26
CA VAL A 110 15.47 -19.74 12.05
C VAL A 110 16.52 -19.18 13.02
N GLN A 111 16.09 -18.50 14.09
CA GLN A 111 16.80 -18.74 15.34
C GLN A 111 16.40 -20.15 15.76
N THR A 112 17.36 -21.06 15.70
CA THR A 112 17.23 -22.42 16.23
C THR A 112 16.88 -22.33 17.73
N VAL A 113 15.59 -22.28 18.02
CA VAL A 113 15.10 -22.72 19.32
C VAL A 113 15.28 -24.22 19.27
N GLY A 114 16.16 -24.76 20.10
CA GLY A 114 16.34 -26.17 20.26
C GLY A 114 14.98 -26.82 20.53
N VAL A 115 14.41 -27.46 19.53
CA VAL A 115 13.22 -28.26 19.67
C VAL A 115 13.70 -29.64 20.14
N ASP A 116 13.49 -29.92 21.42
CA ASP A 116 13.62 -31.30 21.90
C ASP A 116 12.66 -32.16 21.07
N GLY A 117 13.20 -33.02 20.25
CA GLY A 117 12.49 -33.90 19.34
C GLY A 117 11.68 -34.96 20.10
N GLY A 118 10.51 -34.54 20.58
CA GLY A 118 9.46 -35.48 20.98
C GLY A 118 8.75 -35.99 19.73
N SER A 119 8.94 -37.23 19.35
CA SER A 119 8.23 -37.93 18.27
C SER A 119 6.76 -38.24 18.64
N GLY A 120 6.01 -37.20 19.04
CA GLY A 120 4.57 -37.23 19.19
C GLY A 120 3.92 -36.75 17.91
N THR A 121 2.97 -37.49 17.37
CA THR A 121 2.13 -37.01 16.27
C THR A 121 1.34 -35.78 16.76
N CYS A 122 1.66 -34.58 16.25
CA CYS A 122 1.00 -33.33 16.64
C CYS A 122 -0.43 -33.25 16.08
N GLY A 123 -0.74 -34.11 15.10
CA GLY A 123 -2.03 -34.27 14.44
C GLY A 123 -2.92 -35.36 15.04
N GLY A 124 -4.06 -35.61 14.41
CA GLY A 124 -4.94 -36.76 14.69
C GLY A 124 -6.12 -36.50 15.63
N GLY A 125 -6.33 -35.27 16.08
CA GLY A 125 -7.53 -34.89 16.84
C GLY A 125 -8.74 -34.59 15.95
N ALA A 126 -9.92 -34.40 16.57
CA ALA A 126 -11.11 -33.85 15.94
C ALA A 126 -11.40 -32.47 16.49
N ALA A 127 -11.92 -31.59 15.62
CA ALA A 127 -12.35 -30.24 16.00
C ALA A 127 -13.48 -30.32 17.04
N GLN A 128 -13.44 -29.43 18.00
CA GLN A 128 -14.51 -29.17 18.97
C GLN A 128 -15.29 -27.94 18.59
N THR A 129 -16.53 -27.81 19.05
CA THR A 129 -17.40 -26.66 18.74
C THR A 129 -16.85 -25.33 19.24
N SER A 130 -15.96 -25.35 20.24
CA SER A 130 -15.30 -24.18 20.79
C SER A 130 -14.00 -23.78 20.07
N ASP A 131 -13.54 -24.60 19.13
CA ASP A 131 -12.29 -24.33 18.42
C ASP A 131 -12.51 -23.33 17.29
N ILE A 132 -11.48 -22.52 17.04
CA ILE A 132 -11.30 -21.85 15.76
C ILE A 132 -10.58 -22.82 14.85
N THR A 133 -11.30 -23.37 13.88
CA THR A 133 -10.75 -24.33 12.92
C THR A 133 -10.01 -23.59 11.80
N ILE A 134 -8.76 -23.98 11.57
CA ILE A 134 -7.90 -23.51 10.48
C ILE A 134 -7.81 -24.63 9.47
N ASP A 135 -8.39 -24.45 8.30
CA ASP A 135 -8.39 -25.46 7.24
C ASP A 135 -7.30 -25.15 6.20
N VAL A 136 -6.16 -25.79 6.35
CA VAL A 136 -5.00 -25.60 5.47
C VAL A 136 -5.22 -26.11 4.04
N SER A 137 -6.28 -26.89 3.79
CA SER A 137 -6.64 -27.38 2.46
C SER A 137 -7.53 -26.40 1.68
N ASN A 138 -8.20 -25.49 2.39
CA ASN A 138 -9.11 -24.51 1.79
C ASN A 138 -8.38 -23.19 1.54
N LEU A 139 -7.65 -23.16 0.43
CA LEU A 139 -6.82 -22.03 0.00
C LEU A 139 -7.67 -20.88 -0.51
N GLN A 140 -7.30 -19.65 -0.14
CA GLN A 140 -7.91 -18.41 -0.54
C GLN A 140 -6.94 -17.62 -1.45
N GLN A 141 -6.86 -16.30 -1.28
CA GLN A 141 -5.96 -15.47 -2.07
C GLN A 141 -4.49 -15.63 -1.66
N THR A 142 -3.60 -15.39 -2.62
CA THR A 142 -2.17 -15.25 -2.38
C THR A 142 -1.86 -13.86 -1.85
N ILE A 143 -1.09 -13.76 -0.80
CA ILE A 143 -0.62 -12.50 -0.23
C ILE A 143 0.51 -11.94 -1.11
N ARG A 144 0.31 -10.72 -1.61
CA ARG A 144 1.35 -9.95 -2.33
C ARG A 144 2.23 -9.20 -1.35
N GLY A 145 1.66 -8.66 -0.28
CA GLY A 145 2.41 -8.00 0.76
C GLY A 145 1.68 -6.88 1.48
N PHE A 146 2.45 -6.19 2.32
CA PHE A 146 1.99 -5.07 3.14
C PHE A 146 2.99 -3.93 3.00
N GLY A 147 2.50 -2.71 2.84
CA GLY A 147 3.34 -1.58 2.54
C GLY A 147 2.87 -0.26 3.12
N CYS A 148 3.53 0.79 2.69
CA CYS A 148 3.16 2.16 3.00
C CYS A 148 3.58 3.09 1.86
N SER A 149 3.11 4.35 1.88
CA SER A 149 3.47 5.37 0.91
C SER A 149 4.57 6.28 1.44
N SER A 150 5.57 6.59 0.61
CA SER A 150 6.57 7.61 0.86
C SER A 150 6.33 8.90 0.04
N ALA A 151 5.14 9.09 -0.52
CA ALA A 151 4.81 10.28 -1.29
C ALA A 151 5.05 11.55 -0.46
N TRP A 152 5.60 12.59 -1.10
CA TRP A 152 6.05 13.87 -0.51
C TRP A 152 7.05 13.75 0.65
N ALA A 153 7.48 12.57 0.96
CA ALA A 153 8.45 12.36 2.03
C ALA A 153 9.85 12.86 1.65
N GLY A 154 10.12 13.02 0.35
CA GLY A 154 11.39 13.52 -0.15
C GLY A 154 12.58 12.66 0.30
N ASN A 155 13.63 13.31 0.74
CA ASN A 155 14.82 12.68 1.30
C ASN A 155 14.80 12.70 2.83
N LEU A 156 13.64 12.54 3.45
CA LEU A 156 13.55 12.52 4.89
C LEU A 156 14.42 11.39 5.46
N ASN A 157 15.43 11.81 6.19
CA ASN A 157 16.54 10.96 6.54
C ASN A 157 16.24 10.03 7.72
N ASP A 158 15.26 10.34 8.55
CA ASP A 158 15.04 9.59 9.79
C ASP A 158 14.59 8.15 9.52
N ALA A 159 13.65 7.95 8.59
CA ALA A 159 13.21 6.59 8.22
C ALA A 159 14.16 5.88 7.25
N THR A 160 14.93 6.62 6.45
CA THR A 160 16.00 6.05 5.62
C THR A 160 17.25 5.71 6.43
N ASN A 161 17.44 6.33 7.60
CA ASN A 161 18.52 6.01 8.52
C ASN A 161 18.24 4.74 9.36
N ASP A 162 16.99 4.29 9.42
CA ASP A 162 16.63 3.04 10.10
C ASP A 162 15.76 2.15 9.20
N PRO A 163 16.29 1.71 8.06
CA PRO A 163 15.57 0.81 7.16
C PRO A 163 15.29 -0.55 7.82
N ASP A 164 16.04 -0.95 8.82
CA ASP A 164 15.82 -2.19 9.56
C ASP A 164 14.47 -2.19 10.30
N THR A 165 14.06 -1.07 10.89
CA THR A 165 12.76 -0.97 11.57
C THR A 165 11.59 -1.17 10.62
N LEU A 166 11.71 -0.73 9.36
CA LEU A 166 10.65 -0.90 8.36
C LEU A 166 10.67 -2.29 7.73
N TRP A 167 11.81 -2.72 7.19
CA TRP A 167 11.85 -3.80 6.22
C TRP A 167 12.54 -5.08 6.70
N SER A 168 13.30 -5.02 7.79
CA SER A 168 13.95 -6.21 8.33
C SER A 168 12.95 -7.19 8.95
N THR A 169 13.03 -8.46 8.56
CA THR A 169 12.22 -9.55 9.15
C THR A 169 12.71 -9.99 10.53
N THR A 170 13.90 -9.57 10.94
CA THR A 170 14.49 -9.95 12.23
C THR A 170 14.45 -8.83 13.26
N LYS A 171 14.52 -7.56 12.82
CA LYS A 171 14.61 -6.40 13.69
C LYS A 171 13.39 -5.48 13.63
N GLY A 172 12.64 -5.49 12.51
CA GLY A 172 11.59 -4.52 12.21
C GLY A 172 10.22 -5.14 11.94
N ALA A 173 9.35 -4.33 11.36
CA ALA A 173 8.01 -4.72 10.96
C ALA A 173 7.98 -5.63 9.72
N GLY A 174 9.07 -5.67 8.95
CA GLY A 174 9.19 -6.53 7.78
C GLY A 174 8.23 -6.15 6.65
N LEU A 175 7.93 -4.85 6.45
CA LEU A 175 7.12 -4.40 5.31
C LEU A 175 7.72 -4.89 3.99
N THR A 176 6.87 -5.24 3.04
CA THR A 176 7.27 -5.90 1.79
C THR A 176 7.00 -5.07 0.56
N MET A 177 6.29 -3.95 0.72
CA MET A 177 5.88 -3.10 -0.38
C MET A 177 6.10 -1.63 -0.05
N LEU A 178 6.34 -0.82 -1.08
CA LEU A 178 6.50 0.62 -0.97
C LEU A 178 5.81 1.30 -2.16
N ARG A 179 4.89 2.20 -1.86
CA ARG A 179 4.29 3.13 -2.82
C ARG A 179 5.11 4.40 -2.89
N ILE A 180 5.51 4.79 -4.08
CA ILE A 180 6.22 6.06 -4.31
C ILE A 180 5.41 6.95 -5.25
N ARG A 181 5.67 8.25 -5.20
CA ARG A 181 5.09 9.22 -6.12
C ARG A 181 5.97 9.37 -7.36
N TYR A 182 5.36 9.61 -8.52
CA TYR A 182 6.09 10.04 -9.71
C TYR A 182 6.95 11.27 -9.39
N GLY A 183 8.22 11.20 -9.72
CA GLY A 183 9.17 12.30 -9.48
C GLY A 183 9.74 12.37 -8.06
N ASP A 184 9.34 11.48 -7.15
CA ASP A 184 9.73 11.52 -5.74
C ASP A 184 9.97 10.11 -5.16
N GLY A 185 10.58 10.04 -3.96
CA GLY A 185 10.73 8.80 -3.20
C GLY A 185 11.81 7.84 -3.67
N LEU A 186 12.61 8.16 -4.70
CA LEU A 186 13.62 7.24 -5.25
C LEU A 186 14.71 6.88 -4.24
N GLY A 187 15.07 7.81 -3.33
CA GLY A 187 16.04 7.55 -2.27
C GLY A 187 15.54 6.49 -1.28
N VAL A 188 14.29 6.60 -0.84
CA VAL A 188 13.63 5.61 0.03
C VAL A 188 13.50 4.27 -0.69
N ALA A 189 13.09 4.30 -1.96
CA ALA A 189 12.93 3.11 -2.78
C ALA A 189 14.24 2.33 -2.98
N LYS A 190 15.38 3.03 -3.12
CA LYS A 190 16.72 2.38 -3.17
C LYS A 190 17.05 1.66 -1.87
N ALA A 191 16.74 2.25 -0.72
CA ALA A 191 16.94 1.60 0.56
C ALA A 191 16.00 0.37 0.70
N ALA A 192 14.73 0.50 0.34
CA ALA A 192 13.75 -0.57 0.36
C ALA A 192 14.14 -1.76 -0.56
N ALA A 193 14.65 -1.46 -1.75
CA ALA A 193 15.07 -2.48 -2.72
C ALA A 193 16.16 -3.42 -2.17
N GLN A 194 17.00 -2.96 -1.25
CA GLN A 194 18.03 -3.78 -0.60
C GLN A 194 17.44 -4.89 0.29
N TYR A 195 16.18 -4.73 0.71
CA TYR A 195 15.42 -5.72 1.49
C TYR A 195 14.46 -6.56 0.61
N GLY A 196 14.54 -6.43 -0.71
CA GLY A 196 13.64 -7.12 -1.62
C GLY A 196 12.21 -6.59 -1.61
N VAL A 197 12.00 -5.35 -1.18
CA VAL A 197 10.68 -4.69 -1.13
C VAL A 197 10.19 -4.41 -2.55
N THR A 198 8.93 -4.75 -2.81
CA THR A 198 8.26 -4.45 -4.08
C THR A 198 7.91 -2.96 -4.13
N VAL A 199 8.46 -2.24 -5.11
CA VAL A 199 8.20 -0.81 -5.29
C VAL A 199 7.21 -0.60 -6.43
N TRP A 200 6.18 0.23 -6.22
CA TRP A 200 5.21 0.63 -7.23
C TRP A 200 4.94 2.14 -7.15
N MET A 201 4.32 2.71 -8.17
CA MET A 201 4.28 4.15 -8.35
C MET A 201 2.89 4.66 -8.73
N THR A 202 2.52 5.82 -8.18
CA THR A 202 1.33 6.60 -8.54
C THR A 202 1.72 7.99 -9.07
N PRO A 203 1.09 8.52 -10.13
CA PRO A 203 1.41 9.84 -10.68
C PRO A 203 0.94 11.02 -9.82
N TRP A 204 -0.19 10.96 -9.12
CA TRP A 204 -0.80 12.06 -8.36
C TRP A 204 -1.07 13.33 -9.19
N GLY A 205 -1.76 13.17 -10.27
CA GLY A 205 -2.04 14.28 -11.18
C GLY A 205 -0.86 14.65 -12.07
N THR A 206 -1.10 15.52 -13.01
CA THR A 206 -0.19 15.84 -14.13
C THR A 206 0.24 17.29 -14.19
N GLY A 207 -0.30 18.14 -13.35
CA GLY A 207 0.04 19.58 -13.29
C GLY A 207 1.15 19.89 -12.30
N SER A 208 1.33 21.17 -12.03
CA SER A 208 2.39 21.71 -11.15
C SER A 208 2.34 21.17 -9.72
N SER A 209 1.19 20.70 -9.27
CA SER A 209 0.98 20.16 -7.92
C SER A 209 1.10 18.63 -7.83
N GLY A 210 1.03 17.92 -8.94
CA GLY A 210 1.03 16.45 -8.97
C GLY A 210 2.38 15.85 -9.32
N ALA A 211 2.65 15.66 -10.60
CA ALA A 211 3.86 15.04 -11.11
C ALA A 211 4.94 16.09 -11.41
N PRO A 212 5.92 16.35 -10.53
CA PRO A 212 6.98 17.31 -10.79
C PRO A 212 7.73 16.95 -12.06
N GLY A 213 7.81 17.91 -13.00
CA GLY A 213 8.48 17.69 -14.29
C GLY A 213 7.65 16.90 -15.31
N GLY A 214 6.39 16.57 -15.01
CA GLY A 214 5.45 16.09 -16.01
C GLY A 214 5.07 17.23 -16.97
N PRO A 215 4.68 16.92 -18.22
CA PRO A 215 4.15 17.93 -19.11
C PRO A 215 2.84 18.46 -18.52
N ASP A 216 2.62 19.74 -18.69
CA ASP A 216 1.31 20.32 -18.41
C ASP A 216 0.32 19.86 -19.49
N THR A 217 -0.24 18.68 -19.30
CA THR A 217 -1.17 18.02 -20.21
C THR A 217 -2.62 18.18 -19.78
N THR A 218 -2.87 19.02 -18.77
CA THR A 218 -4.17 19.17 -18.13
C THR A 218 -4.87 20.45 -18.53
N THR A 219 -6.19 20.43 -18.52
CA THR A 219 -7.06 21.60 -18.62
C THR A 219 -7.84 21.77 -17.33
N GLN A 220 -8.22 22.99 -17.02
CA GLN A 220 -9.04 23.34 -15.85
C GLN A 220 -10.53 23.07 -16.10
N ILE A 221 -10.86 21.97 -16.75
CA ILE A 221 -12.26 21.56 -17.00
C ILE A 221 -12.59 20.42 -16.04
N ASN A 222 -13.68 20.60 -15.34
CA ASN A 222 -14.23 19.55 -14.48
C ASN A 222 -15.37 18.82 -15.18
N PRO A 223 -15.14 17.63 -15.75
CA PRO A 223 -16.16 16.91 -16.50
C PRO A 223 -17.24 16.30 -15.59
N ASN A 224 -16.98 16.17 -14.29
CA ASN A 224 -17.87 15.53 -13.33
C ASN A 224 -18.72 16.51 -12.53
N GLY A 225 -18.71 17.81 -12.90
CA GLY A 225 -19.47 18.85 -12.19
C GLY A 225 -18.94 19.19 -10.81
N CYS A 226 -17.75 18.74 -10.42
CA CYS A 226 -17.08 19.15 -9.20
C CYS A 226 -16.78 20.65 -9.24
N LYS A 227 -17.04 21.35 -8.16
CA LYS A 227 -16.73 22.79 -8.05
C LYS A 227 -15.25 22.94 -7.77
N GLY A 228 -14.51 23.58 -8.67
CA GLY A 228 -13.09 23.82 -8.52
C GLY A 228 -12.32 23.56 -9.81
N SER A 229 -11.05 23.90 -9.79
CA SER A 229 -10.15 23.80 -10.95
C SER A 229 -9.38 22.48 -10.94
N MET A 230 -10.11 21.37 -11.00
CA MET A 230 -9.48 20.06 -11.15
C MET A 230 -8.97 19.91 -12.58
N PRO A 231 -7.69 19.58 -12.78
CA PRO A 231 -7.16 19.35 -14.11
C PRO A 231 -7.74 18.07 -14.72
N VAL A 232 -7.95 18.12 -16.03
CA VAL A 232 -8.37 16.97 -16.84
C VAL A 232 -7.31 16.70 -17.89
N LEU A 233 -6.90 15.46 -18.02
CA LEU A 233 -5.88 15.07 -18.98
C LEU A 233 -6.34 15.32 -20.43
N THR A 234 -5.54 16.07 -21.21
CA THR A 234 -5.78 16.36 -22.62
C THR A 234 -4.78 15.72 -23.56
N ASN A 235 -3.62 15.28 -23.07
CA ASN A 235 -2.59 14.60 -23.85
C ASN A 235 -2.10 13.34 -23.13
N GLY A 236 -2.82 12.23 -23.37
CA GLY A 236 -2.51 10.94 -22.73
C GLY A 236 -1.17 10.35 -23.19
N GLN A 237 -0.77 10.56 -24.45
CA GLN A 237 0.48 9.99 -24.95
C GLN A 237 1.71 10.61 -24.29
N ASP A 238 1.72 11.92 -24.08
CA ASP A 238 2.86 12.59 -23.42
C ASP A 238 3.00 12.14 -21.97
N LEU A 239 1.89 12.03 -21.23
CA LEU A 239 1.93 11.49 -19.88
C LEU A 239 2.47 10.04 -19.87
N ALA A 240 1.98 9.17 -20.76
CA ALA A 240 2.46 7.80 -20.85
C ALA A 240 3.96 7.74 -21.13
N ASN A 241 4.46 8.55 -22.07
CA ASN A 241 5.89 8.64 -22.40
C ASN A 241 6.74 9.11 -21.20
N ASN A 242 6.25 10.06 -20.43
CA ASN A 242 6.94 10.55 -19.23
C ASN A 242 6.99 9.49 -18.14
N LEU A 243 5.88 8.77 -17.90
CA LEU A 243 5.85 7.66 -16.95
C LEU A 243 6.84 6.56 -17.35
N VAL A 244 6.89 6.18 -18.63
CA VAL A 244 7.88 5.23 -19.16
C VAL A 244 9.29 5.70 -18.88
N SER A 245 9.61 6.94 -19.24
CA SER A 245 10.95 7.51 -19.07
C SER A 245 11.38 7.49 -17.60
N TRP A 246 10.47 7.85 -16.70
CA TRP A 246 10.74 7.86 -15.26
C TRP A 246 10.95 6.44 -14.71
N VAL A 247 10.11 5.46 -15.10
CA VAL A 247 10.25 4.05 -14.72
C VAL A 247 11.58 3.48 -15.19
N GLN A 248 11.99 3.77 -16.42
CA GLN A 248 13.28 3.34 -16.96
C GLN A 248 14.46 3.97 -16.20
N ASN A 249 14.34 5.26 -15.84
CA ASN A 249 15.32 5.94 -15.01
C ASN A 249 15.40 5.30 -13.60
N ALA A 250 14.29 5.01 -12.96
CA ALA A 250 14.26 4.32 -11.66
C ALA A 250 14.96 2.96 -11.74
N LYS A 251 14.64 2.18 -12.77
CA LYS A 251 15.27 0.88 -13.03
C LYS A 251 16.78 1.00 -13.24
N SER A 252 17.25 2.00 -13.99
CA SER A 252 18.68 2.24 -14.22
C SER A 252 19.43 2.58 -12.92
N GLN A 253 18.72 3.06 -11.91
CA GLN A 253 19.24 3.37 -10.59
C GLN A 253 19.06 2.24 -9.56
N GLY A 254 18.69 1.03 -10.01
CA GLY A 254 18.56 -0.15 -9.17
C GLY A 254 17.18 -0.29 -8.48
N VAL A 255 16.18 0.48 -8.92
CA VAL A 255 14.80 0.39 -8.41
C VAL A 255 13.86 -0.07 -9.52
N PRO A 256 13.62 -1.38 -9.66
CA PRO A 256 12.61 -1.87 -10.58
C PRO A 256 11.21 -1.51 -10.07
N ILE A 257 10.42 -0.84 -10.90
CA ILE A 257 9.02 -0.51 -10.60
C ILE A 257 8.15 -1.70 -11.02
N TYR A 258 7.42 -2.26 -10.06
CA TYR A 258 6.56 -3.42 -10.27
C TYR A 258 5.26 -3.07 -11.00
N ALA A 259 4.64 -1.97 -10.59
CA ALA A 259 3.39 -1.49 -11.17
C ALA A 259 3.33 0.05 -11.19
N VAL A 260 2.57 0.57 -12.14
CA VAL A 260 2.22 1.99 -12.23
C VAL A 260 0.71 2.12 -12.12
N SER A 261 0.24 2.97 -11.20
CA SER A 261 -1.16 3.32 -11.11
C SER A 261 -1.57 4.27 -12.22
N ALA A 262 -2.81 4.15 -12.68
CA ALA A 262 -3.37 5.03 -13.69
C ALA A 262 -3.53 6.46 -13.18
N GLU A 263 -3.94 6.64 -11.92
CA GLU A 263 -4.08 7.94 -11.24
C GLU A 263 -4.30 7.72 -9.74
N ASN A 264 -4.05 8.75 -8.92
CA ASN A 264 -4.48 8.81 -7.54
C ASN A 264 -5.87 9.42 -7.45
N GLU A 265 -6.82 8.70 -6.84
CA GLU A 265 -8.18 9.21 -6.55
C GLU A 265 -8.86 9.93 -7.74
N PRO A 266 -9.01 9.26 -8.89
CA PRO A 266 -9.59 9.89 -10.08
C PRO A 266 -11.03 10.36 -9.89
N ASP A 267 -11.71 9.87 -8.84
CA ASP A 267 -13.05 10.23 -8.41
C ASP A 267 -13.10 11.42 -7.45
N SER A 268 -11.95 11.88 -6.97
CA SER A 268 -11.87 12.98 -6.02
C SER A 268 -12.06 14.33 -6.68
N CYS A 269 -12.70 15.25 -5.94
CA CYS A 269 -12.96 16.61 -6.36
C CYS A 269 -12.46 17.60 -5.30
N GLY A 270 -11.75 18.64 -5.74
CA GLY A 270 -11.34 19.72 -4.85
C GLY A 270 -9.95 19.60 -4.25
N ILE A 271 -9.21 18.53 -4.55
CA ILE A 271 -7.79 18.42 -4.20
C ILE A 271 -6.92 18.67 -5.43
N ASN A 272 -5.78 19.32 -5.23
CA ASN A 272 -4.86 19.69 -6.31
C ASN A 272 -3.88 18.57 -6.72
N GLN A 273 -4.01 17.38 -6.14
CA GLN A 273 -3.07 16.29 -6.31
C GLN A 273 -3.64 15.11 -7.10
N THR A 274 -4.70 15.36 -7.87
CA THR A 274 -5.28 14.35 -8.75
C THR A 274 -5.64 14.94 -10.10
N THR A 275 -5.66 14.09 -11.13
CA THR A 275 -6.32 14.37 -12.40
C THR A 275 -7.68 13.72 -12.38
N SER A 276 -8.74 14.52 -12.46
CA SER A 276 -10.10 14.00 -12.40
C SER A 276 -10.46 13.27 -13.69
N TYR A 277 -10.96 12.07 -13.54
CA TYR A 277 -11.50 11.28 -14.65
C TYR A 277 -12.92 10.80 -14.33
N SER A 278 -13.80 10.82 -15.31
CA SER A 278 -14.98 9.94 -15.21
C SER A 278 -14.53 8.48 -15.39
N PRO A 279 -15.34 7.48 -14.95
CA PRO A 279 -15.00 6.07 -15.12
C PRO A 279 -14.64 5.70 -16.56
N GLY A 280 -15.41 6.19 -17.55
CA GLY A 280 -15.14 5.96 -18.96
C GLY A 280 -13.86 6.63 -19.48
N GLN A 281 -13.53 7.83 -18.96
CA GLN A 281 -12.29 8.52 -19.34
C GLN A 281 -11.07 7.79 -18.79
N LEU A 282 -11.13 7.29 -17.55
CA LEU A 282 -10.02 6.49 -16.97
C LEU A 282 -9.81 5.20 -17.78
N ALA A 283 -10.88 4.49 -18.10
CA ALA A 283 -10.78 3.28 -18.92
C ALA A 283 -10.21 3.58 -20.32
N ALA A 284 -10.59 4.70 -20.94
CA ALA A 284 -10.03 5.11 -22.24
C ALA A 284 -8.55 5.51 -22.14
N TRP A 285 -8.16 6.22 -21.07
CA TRP A 285 -6.74 6.57 -20.79
C TRP A 285 -5.88 5.29 -20.66
N ILE A 286 -6.35 4.33 -19.87
CA ILE A 286 -5.65 3.05 -19.67
C ILE A 286 -5.51 2.31 -21.00
N GLY A 287 -6.63 2.02 -21.68
CA GLY A 287 -6.61 1.16 -22.85
C GLY A 287 -5.97 1.79 -24.10
N SER A 288 -5.90 3.14 -24.18
CA SER A 288 -5.36 3.81 -25.37
C SER A 288 -3.89 4.20 -25.22
N TYR A 289 -3.42 4.45 -24.01
CA TYR A 289 -2.09 5.03 -23.78
C TYR A 289 -1.29 4.32 -22.70
N LEU A 290 -1.78 4.27 -21.45
CA LEU A 290 -1.01 3.76 -20.33
C LEU A 290 -0.71 2.26 -20.47
N GLY A 291 -1.73 1.47 -20.77
CA GLY A 291 -1.60 0.03 -20.90
C GLY A 291 -0.59 -0.40 -21.93
N PRO A 292 -0.71 0.02 -23.21
CA PRO A 292 0.29 -0.27 -24.23
C PRO A 292 1.71 0.21 -23.87
N ALA A 293 1.83 1.41 -23.27
CA ALA A 293 3.12 1.96 -22.89
C ALA A 293 3.82 1.14 -21.79
N MET A 294 3.09 0.73 -20.74
CA MET A 294 3.64 -0.07 -19.66
C MET A 294 3.91 -1.51 -20.09
N SER A 295 3.04 -2.10 -20.91
CA SER A 295 3.23 -3.43 -21.49
C SER A 295 4.55 -3.53 -22.28
N ASN A 296 4.88 -2.50 -23.07
CA ASN A 296 6.12 -2.45 -23.86
C ASN A 296 7.40 -2.50 -23.01
N ILE A 297 7.32 -2.12 -21.73
CA ILE A 297 8.47 -2.15 -20.79
C ILE A 297 8.32 -3.21 -19.70
N GLY A 298 7.28 -4.06 -19.79
CA GLY A 298 7.05 -5.16 -18.86
C GLY A 298 6.64 -4.72 -17.45
N VAL A 299 5.91 -3.61 -17.33
CA VAL A 299 5.43 -3.05 -16.05
C VAL A 299 3.92 -3.21 -15.97
N LYS A 300 3.40 -3.60 -14.80
CA LYS A 300 1.96 -3.79 -14.57
C LYS A 300 1.23 -2.46 -14.48
N VAL A 301 -0.03 -2.44 -14.89
CA VAL A 301 -0.94 -1.32 -14.68
C VAL A 301 -1.87 -1.64 -13.52
N MET A 302 -2.05 -0.66 -12.63
CA MET A 302 -2.99 -0.67 -11.52
C MET A 302 -4.06 0.40 -11.72
N ALA A 303 -5.31 0.10 -11.37
CA ALA A 303 -6.45 1.02 -11.43
C ALA A 303 -7.63 0.48 -10.59
N PRO A 304 -8.64 1.30 -10.25
CA PRO A 304 -8.72 2.73 -10.47
C PRO A 304 -8.00 3.58 -9.41
N GLU A 305 -7.73 3.04 -8.20
CA GLU A 305 -7.21 3.77 -7.04
C GLU A 305 -8.16 4.89 -6.59
N THR A 306 -9.46 4.58 -6.48
CA THR A 306 -10.48 5.52 -6.02
C THR A 306 -10.28 5.93 -4.56
N GLN A 307 -10.75 7.14 -4.19
CA GLN A 307 -10.61 7.68 -2.83
C GLN A 307 -11.26 6.80 -1.76
N ASN A 308 -12.33 6.09 -2.12
CA ASN A 308 -13.07 5.25 -1.19
C ASN A 308 -13.80 4.09 -1.86
N ALA A 309 -14.28 3.16 -1.03
CA ALA A 309 -14.98 1.97 -1.48
C ALA A 309 -16.27 2.25 -2.29
N CYS A 310 -16.94 3.40 -2.09
CA CYS A 310 -18.14 3.77 -2.85
C CYS A 310 -17.84 4.13 -4.30
N GLY A 311 -16.69 4.73 -4.58
CA GLY A 311 -16.26 5.09 -5.92
C GLY A 311 -15.89 3.86 -6.77
N PHE A 312 -15.33 2.85 -6.15
CA PHE A 312 -14.72 1.70 -6.80
C PHE A 312 -15.64 0.98 -7.82
N PRO A 313 -16.90 0.61 -7.51
CA PRO A 313 -17.72 -0.19 -8.42
C PRO A 313 -17.97 0.46 -9.79
N GLY A 314 -18.13 1.79 -9.83
CA GLY A 314 -18.35 2.52 -11.07
C GLY A 314 -17.14 2.48 -12.00
N TYR A 315 -15.94 2.67 -11.44
CA TYR A 315 -14.69 2.61 -12.20
C TYR A 315 -14.33 1.17 -12.59
N PHE A 316 -14.53 0.22 -11.69
CA PHE A 316 -14.35 -1.20 -11.99
C PHE A 316 -15.20 -1.64 -13.18
N SER A 317 -16.50 -1.33 -13.17
CA SER A 317 -17.42 -1.65 -14.26
C SER A 317 -17.03 -1.01 -15.59
N ALA A 318 -16.57 0.25 -15.58
CA ALA A 318 -16.12 0.92 -16.79
C ALA A 318 -14.84 0.30 -17.38
N ILE A 319 -13.87 -0.07 -16.53
CA ILE A 319 -12.65 -0.78 -16.94
C ILE A 319 -13.02 -2.17 -17.49
N GLN A 320 -13.89 -2.90 -16.79
CA GLN A 320 -14.35 -4.23 -17.23
C GLN A 320 -15.05 -4.20 -18.58
N SER A 321 -15.81 -3.14 -18.86
CA SER A 321 -16.53 -2.94 -20.11
C SER A 321 -15.65 -2.47 -21.27
N ASN A 322 -14.44 -1.98 -21.00
CA ASN A 322 -13.47 -1.58 -22.02
C ASN A 322 -12.45 -2.71 -22.22
N ALA A 323 -12.55 -3.44 -23.32
CA ALA A 323 -11.74 -4.64 -23.56
C ALA A 323 -10.22 -4.39 -23.51
N ALA A 324 -9.74 -3.23 -24.00
CA ALA A 324 -8.33 -2.86 -23.94
C ALA A 324 -7.89 -2.60 -22.48
N ALA A 325 -8.63 -1.74 -21.77
CA ALA A 325 -8.33 -1.45 -20.37
C ALA A 325 -8.40 -2.71 -19.48
N TRP A 326 -9.40 -3.57 -19.71
CA TRP A 326 -9.51 -4.85 -19.00
C TRP A 326 -8.31 -5.76 -19.26
N GLY A 327 -7.83 -5.80 -20.51
CA GLY A 327 -6.63 -6.56 -20.88
C GLY A 327 -5.36 -6.05 -20.22
N ASP A 328 -5.24 -4.74 -20.09
CA ASP A 328 -4.03 -4.07 -19.62
C ASP A 328 -3.94 -3.98 -18.08
N VAL A 329 -5.07 -3.82 -17.37
CA VAL A 329 -5.07 -3.76 -15.90
C VAL A 329 -4.75 -5.12 -15.31
N SER A 330 -3.68 -5.18 -14.53
CA SER A 330 -3.26 -6.38 -13.79
C SER A 330 -3.67 -6.35 -12.33
N ILE A 331 -3.88 -5.16 -11.77
CA ILE A 331 -4.14 -4.92 -10.35
C ILE A 331 -5.31 -3.95 -10.23
N PHE A 332 -6.37 -4.36 -9.54
CA PHE A 332 -7.42 -3.45 -9.11
C PHE A 332 -7.08 -2.89 -7.74
N ALA A 333 -7.38 -1.60 -7.51
CA ALA A 333 -7.02 -0.93 -6.27
C ALA A 333 -8.03 0.15 -5.88
N SER A 334 -8.16 0.40 -4.59
CA SER A 334 -8.91 1.52 -4.02
C SER A 334 -8.34 1.90 -2.67
N HIS A 335 -8.64 3.13 -2.24
CA HIS A 335 -8.42 3.60 -0.88
C HIS A 335 -9.66 3.35 -0.01
N GLU A 336 -9.53 3.52 1.30
CA GLU A 336 -10.60 3.33 2.26
C GLU A 336 -10.96 4.57 3.08
N TYR A 337 -10.91 5.75 2.46
CA TYR A 337 -11.36 6.99 3.10
C TYR A 337 -12.89 7.12 3.08
N GLY A 338 -13.56 6.38 3.96
CA GLY A 338 -15.01 6.33 4.05
C GLY A 338 -15.65 5.16 3.31
N CYS A 339 -16.97 5.02 3.46
CA CYS A 339 -17.78 3.94 2.88
C CYS A 339 -17.47 2.51 3.41
N GLY A 340 -16.60 2.38 4.40
CA GLY A 340 -16.25 1.08 5.00
C GLY A 340 -15.29 0.24 4.13
N THR A 341 -15.24 -1.04 4.43
CA THR A 341 -14.38 -2.04 3.77
C THR A 341 -14.65 -2.14 2.28
N LEU A 342 -13.63 -2.40 1.49
CA LEU A 342 -13.73 -2.63 0.05
C LEU A 342 -14.71 -3.75 -0.29
N PRO A 343 -15.50 -3.63 -1.37
CA PRO A 343 -16.43 -4.66 -1.77
C PRO A 343 -15.69 -5.92 -2.24
N SER A 344 -16.26 -7.09 -1.96
CA SER A 344 -15.76 -8.34 -2.54
C SER A 344 -16.06 -8.39 -4.04
N GLU A 345 -15.01 -8.59 -4.87
CA GLU A 345 -15.12 -8.69 -6.33
C GLU A 345 -14.52 -10.00 -6.86
N PRO A 346 -15.27 -11.11 -6.78
CA PRO A 346 -14.75 -12.43 -7.18
C PRO A 346 -14.29 -12.50 -8.64
N SER A 347 -14.81 -11.63 -9.50
CA SER A 347 -14.42 -11.56 -10.91
C SER A 347 -12.97 -11.11 -11.10
N ILE A 348 -12.40 -10.36 -10.15
CA ILE A 348 -10.98 -9.99 -10.16
C ILE A 348 -10.12 -11.25 -10.01
N ALA A 349 -10.35 -12.00 -8.94
CA ALA A 349 -9.60 -13.23 -8.67
C ALA A 349 -9.77 -14.28 -9.78
N SER A 350 -11.00 -14.48 -10.29
CA SER A 350 -11.27 -15.44 -11.35
C SER A 350 -10.65 -15.07 -12.70
N SER A 351 -10.30 -13.78 -12.90
CA SER A 351 -9.56 -13.32 -14.09
C SER A 351 -8.03 -13.40 -13.93
N GLY A 352 -7.53 -13.88 -12.78
CA GLY A 352 -6.11 -13.94 -12.48
C GLY A 352 -5.47 -12.60 -12.13
N LYS A 353 -6.29 -11.58 -11.84
CA LYS A 353 -5.84 -10.24 -11.45
C LYS A 353 -5.76 -10.13 -9.93
N GLU A 354 -5.02 -9.14 -9.45
CA GLU A 354 -4.88 -8.87 -8.02
C GLU A 354 -5.82 -7.73 -7.58
N TYR A 355 -6.17 -7.71 -6.28
CA TYR A 355 -6.98 -6.68 -5.68
C TYR A 355 -6.29 -6.15 -4.41
N TRP A 356 -6.04 -4.83 -4.37
CA TRP A 356 -5.25 -4.18 -3.32
C TRP A 356 -6.04 -3.05 -2.65
N GLU A 357 -5.87 -2.90 -1.36
CA GLU A 357 -6.04 -1.63 -0.68
C GLU A 357 -4.71 -0.88 -0.77
N THR A 358 -4.72 0.41 -1.14
CA THR A 358 -3.52 1.15 -1.50
C THR A 358 -3.28 2.41 -0.69
N GLU A 359 -4.28 2.85 0.10
CA GLU A 359 -4.13 4.02 0.94
C GLU A 359 -5.24 4.16 1.99
N VAL A 360 -4.87 4.14 3.26
CA VAL A 360 -5.70 4.59 4.38
C VAL A 360 -4.82 4.92 5.59
N ASP A 361 -5.23 5.85 6.43
CA ASP A 361 -4.57 6.13 7.69
C ASP A 361 -5.50 5.98 8.91
N THR A 362 -4.93 5.87 10.09
CA THR A 362 -5.70 5.70 11.33
C THR A 362 -6.53 6.91 11.70
N GLY A 363 -6.11 8.12 11.30
CA GLY A 363 -6.86 9.34 11.51
C GLY A 363 -8.18 9.34 10.76
N ALA A 364 -8.17 8.94 9.50
CA ALA A 364 -9.36 8.83 8.67
C ALA A 364 -10.32 7.72 9.16
N VAL A 365 -9.78 6.60 9.65
CA VAL A 365 -10.58 5.45 10.09
C VAL A 365 -11.16 5.66 11.49
N ASN A 366 -10.47 6.35 12.41
CA ASN A 366 -10.79 6.35 13.85
C ASN A 366 -10.86 7.71 14.51
N GLY A 367 -10.71 8.80 13.78
CA GLY A 367 -10.71 10.12 14.42
C GLY A 367 -9.54 10.29 15.38
N ASP A 368 -8.37 9.89 14.94
CA ASP A 368 -7.10 10.41 15.42
C ASP A 368 -6.74 10.16 16.90
N SER A 369 -6.30 8.97 17.23
CA SER A 369 -5.55 8.71 18.45
C SER A 369 -4.30 7.90 18.14
N ASP A 370 -3.18 8.25 18.74
CA ASP A 370 -2.03 7.37 18.78
C ASP A 370 -2.22 6.28 19.85
N GLY A 371 -1.59 5.14 19.69
CA GLY A 371 -1.60 4.06 20.65
C GLY A 371 -2.37 2.81 20.22
N MET A 372 -2.59 1.90 21.18
CA MET A 372 -3.19 0.59 20.87
C MET A 372 -4.64 0.63 20.41
N PRO A 373 -5.52 1.49 20.90
CA PRO A 373 -6.92 1.52 20.40
C PRO A 373 -6.97 1.77 18.89
N SER A 374 -6.26 2.78 18.40
CA SER A 374 -6.18 3.10 16.97
C SER A 374 -5.48 1.99 16.17
N ALA A 375 -4.39 1.44 16.71
CA ALA A 375 -3.68 0.34 16.08
C ALA A 375 -4.51 -0.96 16.00
N LEU A 376 -5.39 -1.22 16.97
CA LEU A 376 -6.31 -2.36 16.93
C LEU A 376 -7.40 -2.19 15.87
N HIS A 377 -7.89 -0.98 15.65
CA HIS A 377 -8.78 -0.68 14.53
C HIS A 377 -8.07 -0.92 13.20
N LEU A 378 -6.84 -0.43 13.06
CA LEU A 378 -6.03 -0.71 11.88
C LEU A 378 -5.85 -2.22 11.63
N ALA A 379 -5.53 -2.98 12.69
CA ALA A 379 -5.41 -4.42 12.59
C ALA A 379 -6.73 -5.08 12.16
N GLN A 380 -7.87 -4.58 12.66
CA GLN A 380 -9.20 -5.06 12.28
C GLN A 380 -9.52 -4.72 10.83
N THR A 381 -9.19 -3.50 10.35
CA THR A 381 -9.35 -3.11 8.94
C THR A 381 -8.55 -4.04 8.04
N ILE A 382 -7.26 -4.24 8.31
CA ILE A 382 -6.42 -5.19 7.56
C ILE A 382 -7.05 -6.60 7.56
N HIS A 383 -7.51 -7.07 8.72
CA HIS A 383 -8.15 -8.38 8.84
C HIS A 383 -9.41 -8.48 7.98
N ASP A 384 -10.27 -7.47 8.05
CA ASP A 384 -11.54 -7.44 7.32
C ASP A 384 -11.31 -7.43 5.80
N ASP A 385 -10.38 -6.65 5.33
CA ASP A 385 -10.00 -6.56 3.93
C ASP A 385 -9.45 -7.88 3.39
N LEU A 386 -8.56 -8.49 4.15
CA LEU A 386 -8.00 -9.80 3.76
C LEU A 386 -9.04 -10.92 3.80
N THR A 387 -10.01 -10.86 4.73
CA THR A 387 -10.95 -11.96 4.93
C THR A 387 -12.29 -11.79 4.24
N LYS A 388 -12.76 -10.55 4.06
CA LYS A 388 -14.07 -10.24 3.44
C LYS A 388 -13.94 -9.84 1.97
N ALA A 389 -12.97 -8.97 1.64
CA ALA A 389 -12.73 -8.53 0.27
C ALA A 389 -11.73 -9.43 -0.49
N ASN A 390 -11.01 -10.32 0.19
CA ASN A 390 -9.96 -11.18 -0.38
C ASN A 390 -8.81 -10.40 -1.02
N LEU A 391 -8.38 -9.30 -0.39
CA LEU A 391 -7.29 -8.49 -0.91
C LEU A 391 -5.95 -9.23 -0.89
N ASN A 392 -5.15 -8.97 -1.91
CA ASN A 392 -3.79 -9.53 -2.03
C ASN A 392 -2.73 -8.68 -1.33
N ALA A 393 -2.96 -7.37 -1.20
CA ALA A 393 -2.04 -6.43 -0.58
C ALA A 393 -2.76 -5.33 0.17
N TRP A 394 -2.07 -4.73 1.13
CA TRP A 394 -2.60 -3.69 1.97
C TRP A 394 -1.54 -2.61 2.28
N HIS A 395 -1.88 -1.29 2.20
CA HIS A 395 -0.94 -0.18 2.36
C HIS A 395 -1.46 0.89 3.31
N TYR A 396 -0.60 1.27 4.25
CA TYR A 396 -0.81 2.44 5.08
C TYR A 396 -0.49 3.72 4.30
N TRP A 397 -1.29 4.78 4.51
CA TRP A 397 -1.13 6.01 3.75
C TRP A 397 0.29 6.54 3.81
N TRP A 398 0.80 6.89 5.02
CA TRP A 398 2.04 7.63 5.05
C TRP A 398 3.13 6.98 5.91
N LEU A 399 4.32 6.88 5.34
CA LEU A 399 5.49 6.37 6.04
C LEU A 399 5.88 7.27 7.20
N TRP A 400 5.92 8.59 6.97
CA TRP A 400 6.21 9.56 8.01
C TRP A 400 5.46 10.88 7.80
N ALA A 401 4.91 11.40 8.89
CA ALA A 401 4.23 12.69 8.95
C ALA A 401 4.30 13.24 10.37
N GLY A 402 4.13 14.55 10.51
CA GLY A 402 3.75 15.14 11.79
C GLY A 402 2.30 14.79 12.10
N GLY A 403 1.90 14.82 13.37
CA GLY A 403 0.56 14.42 13.77
C GLY A 403 0.37 12.90 13.70
N THR A 404 -0.82 12.40 13.37
CA THR A 404 -1.20 11.00 13.52
C THR A 404 -1.23 10.19 12.23
N SER A 405 -1.08 10.82 11.07
CA SER A 405 -1.18 10.16 9.77
C SER A 405 0.06 9.35 9.35
N GLY A 406 1.20 9.46 10.07
CA GLY A 406 2.43 8.73 9.74
C GLY A 406 2.61 7.45 10.54
N LEU A 407 3.26 6.43 9.98
CA LEU A 407 3.81 5.31 10.75
C LEU A 407 4.94 5.76 11.69
N TYR A 408 5.68 6.78 11.25
CA TYR A 408 6.67 7.48 12.05
C TYR A 408 6.21 8.92 12.26
N ASP A 409 6.16 9.36 13.52
CA ASP A 409 5.87 10.74 13.88
C ASP A 409 7.13 11.60 13.79
N THR A 410 7.16 12.50 12.81
CA THR A 410 8.30 13.40 12.60
C THR A 410 8.46 14.46 13.68
N THR A 411 7.41 14.72 14.48
CA THR A 411 7.42 15.68 15.59
C THR A 411 8.03 15.07 16.84
N THR A 412 7.51 13.90 17.25
CA THR A 412 7.96 13.20 18.47
C THR A 412 9.12 12.23 18.23
N LYS A 413 9.47 11.97 16.96
CA LYS A 413 10.54 11.05 16.54
C LYS A 413 10.31 9.61 17.01
N VAL A 414 9.07 9.14 16.97
CA VAL A 414 8.68 7.81 17.46
C VAL A 414 7.94 7.02 16.37
N TRP A 415 8.27 5.73 16.25
CA TRP A 415 7.50 4.77 15.48
C TRP A 415 6.21 4.44 16.22
N ARG A 416 5.09 4.57 15.54
CA ARG A 416 3.76 4.38 16.13
C ARG A 416 3.36 2.92 16.22
N LYS A 417 2.37 2.63 17.06
CA LYS A 417 1.80 1.29 17.20
C LYS A 417 1.24 0.73 15.89
N ALA A 418 0.77 1.60 14.99
CA ALA A 418 0.34 1.24 13.65
C ALA A 418 1.39 0.41 12.89
N LEU A 419 2.67 0.83 12.90
CA LEU A 419 3.75 0.07 12.26
C LEU A 419 3.86 -1.35 12.81
N TRP A 420 3.78 -1.48 14.13
CA TRP A 420 4.03 -2.75 14.79
C TRP A 420 2.87 -3.74 14.64
N VAL A 421 1.61 -3.25 14.61
CA VAL A 421 0.47 -4.13 14.28
C VAL A 421 0.46 -4.53 12.80
N MET A 422 0.89 -3.66 11.88
CA MET A 422 1.15 -4.08 10.50
C MET A 422 2.24 -5.16 10.45
N GLY A 423 3.26 -5.04 11.29
CA GLY A 423 4.32 -6.05 11.44
C GLY A 423 3.81 -7.42 11.89
N ASN A 424 2.71 -7.49 12.63
CA ASN A 424 2.07 -8.77 12.97
C ASN A 424 1.55 -9.52 11.74
N PHE A 425 1.25 -8.82 10.65
CA PHE A 425 0.94 -9.43 9.36
C PHE A 425 2.19 -9.53 8.48
N SER A 426 2.83 -8.41 8.17
CA SER A 426 3.84 -8.29 7.13
C SER A 426 5.13 -9.07 7.39
N ARG A 427 5.58 -9.13 8.66
CA ARG A 427 6.81 -9.82 9.03
C ARG A 427 6.70 -11.34 8.85
N PHE A 428 5.50 -11.87 8.96
CA PHE A 428 5.25 -13.31 9.01
C PHE A 428 4.48 -13.85 7.79
N ALA A 429 3.37 -13.22 7.38
CA ALA A 429 2.64 -13.57 6.16
C ALA A 429 3.30 -12.91 4.95
N ARG A 430 4.40 -13.50 4.50
CA ARG A 430 5.27 -12.95 3.44
C ARG A 430 4.65 -13.08 2.05
N PRO A 431 5.17 -12.35 1.03
CA PRO A 431 4.77 -12.53 -0.35
C PRO A 431 4.81 -14.00 -0.78
N GLY A 432 3.73 -14.48 -1.38
CA GLY A 432 3.58 -15.87 -1.78
C GLY A 432 2.92 -16.79 -0.74
N TYR A 433 2.74 -16.33 0.51
CA TYR A 433 1.84 -17.03 1.44
C TYR A 433 0.41 -16.99 0.92
N VAL A 434 -0.35 -18.01 1.23
CA VAL A 434 -1.75 -18.11 0.84
C VAL A 434 -2.61 -18.08 2.10
N ARG A 435 -3.61 -17.19 2.13
CA ARG A 435 -4.59 -17.21 3.21
C ARG A 435 -5.38 -18.52 3.14
N VAL A 436 -5.65 -19.14 4.28
CA VAL A 436 -6.48 -20.32 4.39
C VAL A 436 -7.77 -19.99 5.13
N SER A 437 -8.81 -20.81 4.95
CA SER A 437 -10.08 -20.55 5.62
C SER A 437 -9.97 -20.78 7.13
N THR A 438 -10.65 -19.93 7.87
CA THR A 438 -10.90 -20.07 9.30
C THR A 438 -12.39 -20.18 9.53
N SER A 439 -12.81 -21.07 10.42
CA SER A 439 -14.22 -21.26 10.80
C SER A 439 -14.35 -21.44 12.31
N GLY A 440 -15.59 -21.35 12.82
CA GLY A 440 -15.88 -21.35 14.23
C GLY A 440 -16.35 -19.96 14.69
N ASN A 441 -16.64 -19.84 15.98
CA ASN A 441 -17.14 -18.61 16.59
C ASN A 441 -16.08 -18.06 17.54
N PRO A 442 -15.20 -17.16 17.10
CA PRO A 442 -14.28 -16.52 18.03
C PRO A 442 -15.06 -15.74 19.11
N PRO A 443 -14.53 -15.63 20.34
CA PRO A 443 -15.11 -14.78 21.35
C PRO A 443 -15.34 -13.36 20.81
N SER A 444 -16.38 -12.69 21.30
CA SER A 444 -16.66 -11.29 20.93
C SER A 444 -15.40 -10.42 21.12
N GLY A 445 -15.10 -9.55 20.18
CA GLY A 445 -13.90 -8.70 20.18
C GLY A 445 -12.61 -9.44 19.82
N VAL A 446 -12.70 -10.68 19.31
CA VAL A 446 -11.55 -11.45 18.79
C VAL A 446 -11.74 -11.73 17.32
N ALA A 447 -10.69 -11.50 16.53
CA ALA A 447 -10.63 -11.86 15.12
C ALA A 447 -9.40 -12.75 14.84
N VAL A 448 -9.54 -13.71 13.92
CA VAL A 448 -8.46 -14.67 13.59
C VAL A 448 -8.38 -14.87 12.08
N SER A 449 -7.18 -14.76 11.53
CA SER A 449 -6.87 -15.13 10.15
C SER A 449 -5.63 -16.02 10.11
N ALA A 450 -5.52 -16.86 9.09
CA ALA A 450 -4.42 -17.80 8.98
C ALA A 450 -3.87 -17.88 7.55
N TYR A 451 -2.57 -18.13 7.45
CA TYR A 451 -1.80 -18.14 6.21
C TYR A 451 -0.83 -19.32 6.20
N VAL A 452 -0.59 -19.90 5.05
CA VAL A 452 0.38 -20.97 4.87
C VAL A 452 1.34 -20.64 3.73
N ASN A 453 2.58 -21.03 3.89
CA ASN A 453 3.52 -21.03 2.75
C ASN A 453 3.31 -22.34 1.98
N PRO A 454 2.93 -22.31 0.71
CA PRO A 454 2.62 -23.54 -0.04
C PRO A 454 3.85 -24.43 -0.30
N SER A 455 5.07 -23.89 -0.17
CA SER A 455 6.31 -24.63 -0.43
C SER A 455 6.93 -25.19 0.84
N SER A 456 7.01 -24.39 1.92
CA SER A 456 7.62 -24.80 3.20
C SER A 456 6.61 -25.34 4.20
N HIS A 457 5.30 -25.18 3.94
CA HIS A 457 4.20 -25.47 4.86
C HIS A 457 4.26 -24.70 6.20
N ALA A 458 5.10 -23.67 6.28
CA ALA A 458 5.12 -22.77 7.43
C ALA A 458 3.75 -22.11 7.59
N MET A 459 3.27 -22.06 8.83
CA MET A 459 1.95 -21.54 9.18
C MET A 459 2.07 -20.24 9.97
N VAL A 460 1.18 -19.30 9.68
CA VAL A 460 1.04 -18.03 10.39
C VAL A 460 -0.43 -17.87 10.79
N ILE A 461 -0.69 -17.62 12.07
CA ILE A 461 -2.03 -17.31 12.57
C ILE A 461 -1.95 -15.92 13.20
N VAL A 462 -2.74 -14.98 12.73
CA VAL A 462 -2.86 -13.63 13.31
C VAL A 462 -4.16 -13.58 14.10
N ALA A 463 -4.06 -13.27 15.39
CA ALA A 463 -5.18 -13.14 16.29
C ALA A 463 -5.21 -11.74 16.91
N ILE A 464 -6.34 -11.05 16.80
CA ILE A 464 -6.60 -9.72 17.33
C ILE A 464 -7.51 -9.89 18.54
N ASN A 465 -7.15 -9.28 19.67
CA ASN A 465 -8.02 -9.18 20.85
C ASN A 465 -8.26 -7.69 21.18
N SER A 466 -9.43 -7.18 20.85
CA SER A 466 -9.84 -5.81 21.13
C SER A 466 -10.39 -5.61 22.55
N ASN A 467 -10.60 -6.71 23.31
CA ASN A 467 -11.13 -6.66 24.66
C ASN A 467 -10.14 -6.04 25.65
N SER A 468 -10.65 -5.37 26.67
CA SER A 468 -9.85 -4.83 27.78
C SER A 468 -9.34 -5.90 28.77
N SER A 469 -9.69 -7.17 28.53
CA SER A 469 -9.23 -8.34 29.29
C SER A 469 -8.60 -9.36 28.39
N SER A 470 -7.75 -10.23 28.97
CA SER A 470 -7.21 -11.37 28.26
C SER A 470 -8.32 -12.35 27.88
N THR A 471 -8.17 -13.01 26.73
CA THR A 471 -9.17 -13.93 26.18
C THR A 471 -8.53 -15.27 25.81
N GLY A 472 -9.05 -16.35 26.38
CA GLY A 472 -8.65 -17.70 26.03
C GLY A 472 -9.36 -18.20 24.78
N LEU A 473 -8.65 -18.90 23.91
CA LEU A 473 -9.23 -19.62 22.76
C LEU A 473 -8.38 -20.85 22.37
N SER A 474 -8.96 -21.70 21.54
CA SER A 474 -8.26 -22.86 20.98
C SER A 474 -8.26 -22.79 19.46
N PHE A 475 -7.10 -23.05 18.87
CA PHE A 475 -6.97 -23.33 17.45
C PHE A 475 -7.03 -24.83 17.21
N PHE A 476 -7.77 -25.25 16.22
CA PHE A 476 -7.70 -26.60 15.66
C PHE A 476 -7.22 -26.49 14.21
N VAL A 477 -6.09 -27.13 13.91
CA VAL A 477 -5.51 -27.11 12.55
C VAL A 477 -5.86 -28.43 11.86
N SER A 478 -6.67 -28.36 10.82
CA SER A 478 -6.96 -29.51 9.97
C SER A 478 -5.81 -29.76 8.99
N GLY A 479 -5.48 -31.02 8.77
CA GLY A 479 -4.36 -31.41 7.91
C GLY A 479 -3.07 -31.67 8.70
N SER A 480 -1.97 -31.05 8.31
CA SER A 480 -0.65 -31.25 8.93
C SER A 480 -0.29 -30.09 9.84
N PRO A 481 -0.65 -30.12 11.13
CA PRO A 481 -0.34 -29.01 12.05
C PRO A 481 1.17 -29.00 12.38
N PRO A 482 1.73 -27.81 12.65
CA PRO A 482 3.04 -27.72 13.28
C PRO A 482 2.96 -28.23 14.73
N CYS A 483 4.04 -28.80 15.26
CA CYS A 483 4.06 -29.26 16.64
C CYS A 483 4.18 -28.13 17.67
N THR A 484 4.61 -26.96 17.22
CA THR A 484 4.86 -25.81 18.08
C THR A 484 4.44 -24.53 17.37
N LEU A 485 3.83 -23.62 18.11
CA LEU A 485 3.53 -22.25 17.69
C LEU A 485 4.34 -21.25 18.54
N VAL A 486 5.07 -20.35 17.90
CA VAL A 486 5.81 -19.27 18.59
C VAL A 486 5.01 -17.97 18.47
N PRO A 487 4.53 -17.41 19.60
CA PRO A 487 3.76 -16.17 19.58
C PRO A 487 4.64 -14.93 19.49
N TRP A 488 4.15 -13.92 18.76
CA TRP A 488 4.76 -12.59 18.63
C TRP A 488 3.68 -11.54 18.93
N GLU A 489 3.85 -10.79 20.02
CA GLU A 489 2.84 -9.89 20.54
C GLU A 489 3.17 -8.43 20.27
N THR A 490 2.16 -7.68 19.79
CA THR A 490 2.11 -6.22 19.86
C THR A 490 0.98 -5.80 20.79
N SER A 491 1.31 -5.00 21.80
CA SER A 491 0.38 -4.44 22.78
C SER A 491 0.88 -3.07 23.25
N ALA A 492 0.26 -2.46 24.24
CA ALA A 492 0.67 -1.14 24.72
C ALA A 492 2.18 -1.06 25.02
N ASN A 493 2.75 -2.11 25.61
CA ASN A 493 4.15 -2.14 26.07
C ASN A 493 5.06 -3.07 25.25
N LYS A 494 4.55 -3.68 24.20
CA LYS A 494 5.30 -4.64 23.36
C LYS A 494 5.17 -4.28 21.89
N ASN A 495 6.22 -4.53 21.13
CA ASN A 495 6.31 -4.35 19.69
C ASN A 495 6.88 -5.62 19.08
N LEU A 496 6.03 -6.50 18.52
CA LEU A 496 6.46 -7.79 17.96
C LEU A 496 7.39 -8.57 18.92
N ALA A 497 7.01 -8.60 20.20
CA ALA A 497 7.80 -9.29 21.21
C ALA A 497 7.52 -10.80 21.17
N MET A 498 8.57 -11.59 21.03
CA MET A 498 8.48 -13.05 21.06
C MET A 498 8.10 -13.54 22.45
N GLY A 499 7.15 -14.45 22.54
CA GLY A 499 6.73 -15.12 23.76
C GLY A 499 7.15 -16.58 23.82
N SER A 500 6.73 -17.28 24.87
CA SER A 500 7.01 -18.71 25.05
C SER A 500 6.21 -19.53 24.04
N SER A 501 6.83 -20.57 23.52
CA SER A 501 6.22 -21.50 22.57
C SER A 501 4.99 -22.19 23.15
N VAL A 502 4.00 -22.43 22.30
CA VAL A 502 2.77 -23.17 22.59
C VAL A 502 2.85 -24.53 21.91
N THR A 503 2.67 -25.60 22.66
CA THR A 503 2.64 -26.96 22.11
C THR A 503 1.31 -27.22 21.40
N VAL A 504 1.37 -27.81 20.22
CA VAL A 504 0.21 -28.37 19.51
C VAL A 504 0.12 -29.84 19.79
N SER A 505 -1.04 -30.32 20.22
CA SER A 505 -1.29 -31.73 20.51
C SER A 505 -2.66 -32.12 19.97
N SER A 506 -2.74 -33.24 19.27
CA SER A 506 -3.97 -33.69 18.62
C SER A 506 -4.60 -32.62 17.74
N SER A 507 -3.77 -31.96 16.93
CA SER A 507 -4.13 -30.82 16.05
C SER A 507 -4.61 -29.56 16.76
N ARG A 508 -4.52 -29.49 18.10
CA ARG A 508 -5.04 -28.38 18.89
C ARG A 508 -3.96 -27.63 19.65
N ALA A 509 -4.09 -26.29 19.67
CA ALA A 509 -3.33 -25.39 20.52
C ALA A 509 -4.29 -24.52 21.34
N SER A 510 -4.15 -24.52 22.67
CA SER A 510 -4.87 -23.62 23.57
C SER A 510 -3.99 -22.43 23.88
N VAL A 511 -4.52 -21.20 23.68
CA VAL A 511 -3.79 -19.95 23.83
C VAL A 511 -4.57 -18.96 24.66
N THR A 512 -3.87 -17.99 25.26
CA THR A 512 -4.47 -16.83 25.90
C THR A 512 -3.94 -15.58 25.19
N LEU A 513 -4.84 -14.83 24.55
CA LEU A 513 -4.53 -13.55 23.96
C LEU A 513 -4.49 -12.46 25.03
N PRO A 514 -3.43 -11.67 25.16
CA PRO A 514 -3.43 -10.52 26.07
C PRO A 514 -4.53 -9.52 25.75
N ALA A 515 -4.91 -8.71 26.73
CA ALA A 515 -5.84 -7.61 26.53
C ALA A 515 -5.29 -6.61 25.50
N GLN A 516 -6.14 -6.07 24.64
CA GLN A 516 -5.79 -5.04 23.64
C GLN A 516 -4.48 -5.36 22.92
N SER A 517 -4.44 -6.49 22.21
CA SER A 517 -3.23 -6.98 21.55
C SER A 517 -3.49 -7.57 20.16
N VAL A 518 -2.44 -7.58 19.36
CA VAL A 518 -2.34 -8.42 18.17
C VAL A 518 -1.23 -9.45 18.42
N THR A 519 -1.56 -10.72 18.31
CA THR A 519 -0.60 -11.81 18.49
C THR A 519 -0.52 -12.65 17.22
N THR A 520 0.69 -12.80 16.69
CA THR A 520 0.97 -13.67 15.55
C THR A 520 1.64 -14.94 16.04
N PHE A 521 1.07 -16.08 15.73
CA PHE A 521 1.62 -17.39 16.04
C PHE A 521 2.28 -17.94 14.78
N VAL A 522 3.53 -18.32 14.88
CA VAL A 522 4.33 -18.88 13.78
C VAL A 522 4.64 -20.34 14.07
N GLY A 523 4.26 -21.21 13.17
CA GLY A 523 4.54 -22.66 13.23
C GLY A 523 5.36 -23.12 12.04
N MET A 524 6.38 -23.90 12.30
CA MET A 524 7.14 -24.62 11.28
C MET A 524 6.72 -26.10 11.31
N PRO A 525 6.64 -26.79 10.16
CA PRO A 525 6.28 -28.21 10.08
C PRO A 525 7.24 -29.11 10.84
#